data_8610cc156d7eff5dd8ba1f8d69e8a9ac
#
_entry.id   8610cc156d7eff5dd8ba1f8d69e8a9ac
#
_cell.length_a   1.000
_cell.length_b   1.000
_cell.length_c   1.000
_cell.angle_alpha   90.00
_cell.angle_beta   90.00
_cell.angle_gamma   90.00
#
_symmetry.space_group_name_H-M   'P 1'
#
loop_
_entity.id
_entity.type
_entity.pdbx_description
1 polymer ?
#
loop_
_entity_poly.entity_id
_entity_poly.type
_entity_poly.pdbx_seq_one_letter_code
_entity_poly.pdbx_strand_id
1 'polypeptide(L)'
;MLIRGAVLEEIGRQRPYASSRPLTVSDLELDPPGAGEILVRMEASGVCHSDLSVVNGHRVRPVPMLLGHEAAGIVEELGEGVDDVEIGQRVVMTFLPRCGECDACKTDGRLPCTPGTEANNAGVLLGGGVRLHRDGDEVFHHLGVSGFATHAVVNRKSVVPVGSDVPAAVAAVLGCAVLTGGGALLNAAAPEEGDSIAIVGLGGVGVACLLTAVASGVQEIIAVDMSEEKRELALSYGAHAAYSPEEMAERGIKTTHAVECAGHPAAFMTAFNATAPGGRTVTAGLPSPEQTAEISPLTITGEARTIIGSYLGTSVPARDIPRYEQMWREGRLPVEKLVSATMRLEDINEAMDQLADGRAVRQIIEY
;
A
#
# COMPACT_ATOMS: atom_id res chain seq x y z
N MET A 1 -19.33 -5.11 20.47
CA MET A 1 -18.74 -4.01 21.26
C MET A 1 -18.91 -2.69 20.55
N LEU A 2 -18.83 -1.54 21.24
CA LEU A 2 -18.79 -0.23 20.58
C LEU A 2 -17.34 0.14 20.26
N ILE A 3 -17.14 0.63 19.06
CA ILE A 3 -15.84 1.13 18.56
C ILE A 3 -16.03 2.51 17.95
N ARG A 4 -14.93 3.26 17.78
CA ARG A 4 -14.93 4.53 17.07
C ARG A 4 -14.22 4.39 15.74
N GLY A 5 -14.83 4.86 14.63
CA GLY A 5 -14.28 4.69 13.28
C GLY A 5 -14.69 5.79 12.30
N ALA A 6 -13.89 5.95 11.23
CA ALA A 6 -14.11 6.94 10.16
C ALA A 6 -14.81 6.28 8.96
N VAL A 7 -16.09 6.54 8.82
CA VAL A 7 -16.96 5.97 7.78
C VAL A 7 -17.07 6.93 6.60
N LEU A 8 -16.82 6.42 5.39
CA LEU A 8 -17.14 7.11 4.15
C LEU A 8 -18.64 6.98 3.87
N GLU A 9 -19.34 8.11 3.89
CA GLU A 9 -20.79 8.16 3.70
C GLU A 9 -21.18 8.27 2.22
N GLU A 10 -20.41 9.06 1.48
CA GLU A 10 -20.69 9.37 0.08
C GLU A 10 -19.39 9.56 -0.69
N ILE A 11 -19.31 8.94 -1.87
CA ILE A 11 -18.18 9.03 -2.77
C ILE A 11 -18.27 10.30 -3.60
N GLY A 12 -17.12 10.96 -3.84
CA GLY A 12 -17.00 12.09 -4.78
C GLY A 12 -17.38 13.45 -4.24
N ARG A 13 -17.46 13.63 -2.92
CA ARG A 13 -17.58 14.97 -2.34
C ARG A 13 -16.41 15.85 -2.73
N GLN A 14 -16.71 17.13 -3.01
CA GLN A 14 -15.71 18.07 -3.49
C GLN A 14 -14.75 18.51 -2.38
N ARG A 15 -13.51 18.78 -2.76
CA ARG A 15 -12.51 19.41 -1.90
C ARG A 15 -12.87 20.87 -1.59
N PRO A 16 -12.40 21.38 -0.41
CA PRO A 16 -11.54 20.73 0.59
C PRO A 16 -12.34 19.73 1.44
N TYR A 17 -11.74 18.55 1.68
CA TYR A 17 -12.36 17.51 2.48
C TYR A 17 -12.53 17.89 3.95
N ALA A 18 -11.65 18.72 4.47
CA ALA A 18 -11.80 19.34 5.80
C ALA A 18 -13.16 20.02 5.98
N SER A 19 -13.73 20.58 4.89
CA SER A 19 -15.04 21.27 4.90
C SER A 19 -16.19 20.35 4.48
N SER A 20 -16.02 19.57 3.41
CA SER A 20 -17.09 18.70 2.86
C SER A 20 -17.30 17.43 3.67
N ARG A 21 -16.30 17.03 4.49
CA ARG A 21 -16.31 15.91 5.44
C ARG A 21 -16.91 14.63 4.86
N PRO A 22 -16.29 14.03 3.81
CA PRO A 22 -16.75 12.76 3.27
C PRO A 22 -16.66 11.62 4.28
N LEU A 23 -15.71 11.70 5.22
CA LEU A 23 -15.51 10.73 6.29
C LEU A 23 -16.12 11.27 7.59
N THR A 24 -17.04 10.50 8.17
CA THR A 24 -17.65 10.79 9.47
C THR A 24 -17.05 9.90 10.54
N VAL A 25 -16.41 10.50 11.54
CA VAL A 25 -15.94 9.76 12.73
C VAL A 25 -17.10 9.58 13.68
N SER A 26 -17.55 8.33 13.88
CA SER A 26 -18.71 7.98 14.68
C SER A 26 -18.50 6.69 15.48
N ASP A 27 -19.39 6.44 16.42
CA ASP A 27 -19.45 5.15 17.10
C ASP A 27 -20.11 4.12 16.18
N LEU A 28 -19.59 2.90 16.21
CA LEU A 28 -20.04 1.75 15.44
C LEU A 28 -20.18 0.55 16.36
N GLU A 29 -21.12 -0.33 16.06
CA GLU A 29 -21.20 -1.64 16.66
C GLU A 29 -20.32 -2.62 15.89
N LEU A 30 -19.40 -3.28 16.60
CA LEU A 30 -18.53 -4.33 16.05
C LEU A 30 -18.95 -5.68 16.63
N ASP A 31 -19.31 -6.60 15.75
CA ASP A 31 -19.60 -7.99 16.09
C ASP A 31 -18.34 -8.72 16.58
N PRO A 32 -18.45 -9.76 17.41
CA PRO A 32 -17.32 -10.61 17.76
C PRO A 32 -16.78 -11.35 16.52
N PRO A 33 -15.51 -11.81 16.56
CA PRO A 33 -14.91 -12.56 15.46
C PRO A 33 -15.63 -13.90 15.24
N GLY A 34 -15.96 -14.17 13.99
CA GLY A 34 -16.48 -15.47 13.55
C GLY A 34 -15.38 -16.51 13.31
N ALA A 35 -15.73 -17.67 12.77
CA ALA A 35 -14.76 -18.72 12.43
C ALA A 35 -13.70 -18.21 11.44
N GLY A 36 -12.43 -18.41 11.77
CA GLY A 36 -11.29 -17.95 10.97
C GLY A 36 -11.00 -16.44 11.02
N GLU A 37 -11.67 -15.71 11.92
CA GLU A 37 -11.48 -14.27 12.12
C GLU A 37 -10.80 -13.96 13.46
N ILE A 38 -10.30 -12.77 13.62
CA ILE A 38 -9.71 -12.27 14.86
C ILE A 38 -10.18 -10.85 15.14
N LEU A 39 -10.28 -10.48 16.41
CA LEU A 39 -10.44 -9.10 16.86
C LEU A 39 -9.07 -8.50 17.09
N VAL A 40 -8.84 -7.32 16.52
CA VAL A 40 -7.59 -6.58 16.68
C VAL A 40 -7.89 -5.18 17.20
N ARG A 41 -7.23 -4.80 18.30
CA ARG A 41 -7.17 -3.42 18.77
C ARG A 41 -6.10 -2.68 17.99
N MET A 42 -6.47 -1.61 17.31
CA MET A 42 -5.55 -0.83 16.49
C MET A 42 -4.55 -0.06 17.36
N GLU A 43 -3.31 0.03 16.88
CA GLU A 43 -2.27 0.88 17.45
C GLU A 43 -1.86 1.98 16.48
N ALA A 44 -1.83 1.67 15.17
CA ALA A 44 -1.49 2.63 14.12
C ALA A 44 -2.15 2.28 12.79
N SER A 45 -2.52 3.31 12.01
CA SER A 45 -3.05 3.15 10.64
C SER A 45 -2.47 4.19 9.70
N GLY A 46 -2.01 3.75 8.54
CA GLY A 46 -1.48 4.61 7.48
C GLY A 46 -2.57 5.15 6.56
N VAL A 47 -2.48 6.43 6.22
CA VAL A 47 -3.37 7.08 5.23
C VAL A 47 -2.75 6.98 3.85
N CYS A 48 -3.44 6.36 2.90
CA CYS A 48 -2.91 5.99 1.59
C CYS A 48 -3.73 6.58 0.43
N HIS A 49 -3.10 6.76 -0.73
CA HIS A 49 -3.79 7.16 -1.97
C HIS A 49 -4.88 6.19 -2.41
N SER A 50 -4.83 4.93 -2.00
CA SER A 50 -5.91 3.98 -2.28
C SER A 50 -7.19 4.31 -1.51
N ASP A 51 -7.08 4.84 -0.26
CA ASP A 51 -8.23 5.36 0.47
C ASP A 51 -8.78 6.62 -0.19
N LEU A 52 -7.89 7.56 -0.55
CA LEU A 52 -8.26 8.78 -1.28
C LEU A 52 -8.94 8.47 -2.63
N SER A 53 -8.53 7.40 -3.32
CA SER A 53 -9.14 6.98 -4.59
C SER A 53 -10.58 6.50 -4.43
N VAL A 54 -10.98 6.04 -3.24
CA VAL A 54 -12.38 5.74 -2.93
C VAL A 54 -13.12 7.02 -2.58
N VAL A 55 -12.55 7.88 -1.75
CA VAL A 55 -13.14 9.17 -1.35
C VAL A 55 -13.48 10.05 -2.56
N ASN A 56 -12.55 10.18 -3.52
CA ASN A 56 -12.72 11.03 -4.71
C ASN A 56 -13.49 10.38 -5.87
N GLY A 57 -13.85 9.09 -5.76
CA GLY A 57 -14.65 8.38 -6.76
C GLY A 57 -13.85 7.74 -7.90
N HIS A 58 -12.53 7.80 -7.90
CA HIS A 58 -11.71 7.08 -8.90
C HIS A 58 -11.84 5.56 -8.75
N ARG A 59 -12.24 5.08 -7.57
CA ARG A 59 -12.57 3.69 -7.28
C ARG A 59 -13.89 3.60 -6.56
N VAL A 60 -14.92 3.19 -7.28
CA VAL A 60 -16.25 3.01 -6.72
C VAL A 60 -16.27 1.77 -5.81
N ARG A 61 -16.80 1.95 -4.60
CA ARG A 61 -17.01 0.93 -3.59
C ARG A 61 -18.41 1.06 -2.99
N PRO A 62 -18.99 0.02 -2.39
CA PRO A 62 -20.22 0.17 -1.65
C PRO A 62 -20.01 1.12 -0.45
N VAL A 63 -21.03 1.95 -0.17
CA VAL A 63 -21.06 2.84 1.00
C VAL A 63 -22.38 2.63 1.75
N PRO A 64 -22.44 2.89 3.08
CA PRO A 64 -21.37 3.41 3.94
C PRO A 64 -20.23 2.41 4.16
N MET A 65 -18.97 2.87 4.19
CA MET A 65 -17.80 2.00 4.30
C MET A 65 -16.81 2.54 5.33
N LEU A 66 -16.36 1.70 6.26
CA LEU A 66 -15.25 2.02 7.16
C LEU A 66 -13.92 1.89 6.42
N LEU A 67 -13.23 3.01 6.17
CA LEU A 67 -11.99 3.04 5.40
C LEU A 67 -10.75 2.58 6.21
N GLY A 68 -9.58 2.70 5.59
CA GLY A 68 -8.28 2.26 6.11
C GLY A 68 -7.94 0.83 5.69
N HIS A 69 -6.75 0.64 5.13
CA HIS A 69 -6.29 -0.67 4.66
C HIS A 69 -4.82 -0.97 4.99
N GLU A 70 -4.17 -0.05 5.66
CA GLU A 70 -2.79 -0.12 6.11
C GLU A 70 -2.78 0.09 7.62
N ALA A 71 -2.61 -0.98 8.41
CA ALA A 71 -2.73 -0.89 9.85
C ALA A 71 -1.90 -1.95 10.59
N ALA A 72 -1.66 -1.69 11.86
CA ALA A 72 -1.11 -2.63 12.82
C ALA A 72 -1.83 -2.52 14.16
N GLY A 73 -1.90 -3.61 14.89
CA GLY A 73 -2.56 -3.64 16.18
C GLY A 73 -2.27 -4.91 16.96
N ILE A 74 -2.95 -5.06 18.09
CA ILE A 74 -2.79 -6.18 19.02
C ILE A 74 -4.01 -7.09 18.93
N VAL A 75 -3.79 -8.39 18.77
CA VAL A 75 -4.84 -9.41 18.81
C VAL A 75 -5.46 -9.45 20.20
N GLU A 76 -6.78 -9.30 20.30
CA GLU A 76 -7.52 -9.33 21.56
C GLU A 76 -8.45 -10.53 21.68
N GLU A 77 -8.98 -11.07 20.56
CA GLU A 77 -9.87 -12.23 20.57
C GLU A 77 -9.63 -13.08 19.31
N LEU A 78 -9.76 -14.40 19.45
CA LEU A 78 -9.63 -15.37 18.36
C LEU A 78 -10.99 -16.01 18.09
N GLY A 79 -11.40 -16.03 16.83
CA GLY A 79 -12.55 -16.79 16.38
C GLY A 79 -12.25 -18.29 16.28
N GLU A 80 -13.28 -19.09 16.11
CA GLU A 80 -13.16 -20.55 16.00
C GLU A 80 -12.19 -20.95 14.86
N GLY A 81 -11.30 -21.91 15.16
CA GLY A 81 -10.34 -22.46 14.19
C GLY A 81 -9.10 -21.61 13.94
N VAL A 82 -8.89 -20.53 14.70
CA VAL A 82 -7.63 -19.75 14.68
C VAL A 82 -6.73 -20.23 15.80
N ASP A 83 -5.60 -20.82 15.46
CA ASP A 83 -4.64 -21.43 16.38
C ASP A 83 -3.16 -21.07 16.09
N ASP A 84 -2.94 -20.25 15.05
CA ASP A 84 -1.59 -19.87 14.57
C ASP A 84 -1.20 -18.43 14.88
N VAL A 85 -1.95 -17.75 15.75
CA VAL A 85 -1.64 -16.45 16.39
C VAL A 85 -2.09 -16.46 17.85
N GLU A 86 -1.53 -15.58 18.67
CA GLU A 86 -1.80 -15.50 20.10
C GLU A 86 -2.45 -14.16 20.50
N ILE A 87 -3.30 -14.19 21.52
CA ILE A 87 -3.81 -12.97 22.16
C ILE A 87 -2.62 -12.19 22.74
N GLY A 88 -2.60 -10.88 22.50
CA GLY A 88 -1.49 -9.99 22.87
C GLY A 88 -0.40 -9.87 21.80
N GLN A 89 -0.45 -10.67 20.73
CA GLN A 89 0.52 -10.60 19.64
C GLN A 89 0.25 -9.38 18.73
N ARG A 90 1.32 -8.65 18.36
CA ARG A 90 1.23 -7.60 17.34
C ARG A 90 1.13 -8.20 15.95
N VAL A 91 0.21 -7.65 15.15
CA VAL A 91 0.00 -8.06 13.76
C VAL A 91 0.02 -6.86 12.82
N VAL A 92 0.56 -7.08 11.64
CA VAL A 92 0.46 -6.19 10.47
C VAL A 92 -0.74 -6.63 9.65
N MET A 93 -1.58 -5.70 9.24
CA MET A 93 -2.72 -5.96 8.36
C MET A 93 -2.34 -5.76 6.90
N THR A 94 -2.89 -6.60 6.04
CA THR A 94 -2.66 -6.56 4.58
C THR A 94 -3.99 -6.48 3.84
N PHE A 95 -4.07 -5.58 2.90
CA PHE A 95 -5.31 -5.26 2.18
C PHE A 95 -5.76 -6.32 1.16
N LEU A 96 -4.96 -7.34 0.91
CA LEU A 96 -5.33 -8.47 0.06
C LEU A 96 -5.12 -9.77 0.83
N PRO A 97 -6.15 -10.31 1.46
CA PRO A 97 -6.07 -11.61 2.12
C PRO A 97 -5.74 -12.69 1.08
N ARG A 98 -4.91 -13.65 1.45
CA ARG A 98 -4.56 -14.78 0.59
C ARG A 98 -5.17 -16.06 1.17
N CYS A 99 -6.16 -16.63 0.48
CA CYS A 99 -6.81 -17.87 0.94
C CYS A 99 -5.81 -19.06 1.02
N GLY A 100 -4.75 -19.02 0.21
CA GLY A 100 -3.71 -20.06 0.15
C GLY A 100 -4.02 -21.22 -0.82
N GLU A 101 -5.25 -21.37 -1.28
CA GLU A 101 -5.72 -22.56 -1.99
C GLU A 101 -6.06 -22.30 -3.48
N CYS A 102 -6.49 -21.09 -3.84
CA CYS A 102 -6.86 -20.77 -5.22
C CYS A 102 -5.63 -20.78 -6.15
N ASP A 103 -5.86 -20.95 -7.44
CA ASP A 103 -4.78 -21.01 -8.42
C ASP A 103 -3.94 -19.72 -8.45
N ALA A 104 -4.54 -18.58 -8.20
CA ALA A 104 -3.81 -17.31 -8.06
C ALA A 104 -2.85 -17.33 -6.85
N CYS A 105 -3.23 -17.92 -5.72
CA CYS A 105 -2.34 -18.06 -4.55
C CYS A 105 -1.14 -18.97 -4.80
N LYS A 106 -1.24 -19.92 -5.74
CA LYS A 106 -0.16 -20.84 -6.12
C LYS A 106 0.87 -20.22 -7.06
N THR A 107 0.70 -18.96 -7.46
CA THR A 107 1.61 -18.27 -8.40
C THR A 107 2.73 -17.49 -7.72
N ASP A 108 3.01 -17.75 -6.45
CA ASP A 108 4.06 -17.08 -5.67
C ASP A 108 3.96 -15.54 -5.68
N GLY A 109 2.74 -15.03 -5.51
CA GLY A 109 2.46 -13.58 -5.45
C GLY A 109 2.20 -12.91 -6.79
N ARG A 110 2.43 -13.55 -7.93
CA ARG A 110 2.22 -12.94 -9.26
C ARG A 110 0.77 -12.53 -9.52
N LEU A 111 -0.17 -13.33 -9.05
CA LEU A 111 -1.60 -13.01 -9.18
C LEU A 111 -2.22 -12.68 -7.83
N PRO A 112 -3.11 -11.69 -7.77
CA PRO A 112 -3.91 -11.40 -6.59
C PRO A 112 -4.85 -12.59 -6.28
N CYS A 113 -5.08 -12.86 -4.99
CA CYS A 113 -6.00 -13.90 -4.54
C CYS A 113 -7.40 -13.68 -5.09
N THR A 114 -7.98 -14.65 -5.81
CA THR A 114 -9.31 -14.50 -6.43
C THR A 114 -10.41 -14.29 -5.38
N PRO A 115 -10.61 -15.16 -4.37
CA PRO A 115 -11.63 -14.92 -3.34
C PRO A 115 -11.38 -13.64 -2.54
N GLY A 116 -10.10 -13.30 -2.26
CA GLY A 116 -9.75 -12.06 -1.56
C GLY A 116 -10.11 -10.81 -2.36
N THR A 117 -9.91 -10.83 -3.67
CA THR A 117 -10.30 -9.73 -4.57
C THR A 117 -11.82 -9.59 -4.66
N GLU A 118 -12.55 -10.69 -4.76
CA GLU A 118 -14.01 -10.71 -4.79
C GLU A 118 -14.60 -10.15 -3.50
N ALA A 119 -14.12 -10.59 -2.34
CA ALA A 119 -14.52 -10.07 -1.03
C ALA A 119 -14.26 -8.57 -0.88
N ASN A 120 -13.06 -8.12 -1.28
CA ASN A 120 -12.69 -6.70 -1.27
C ASN A 120 -13.59 -5.85 -2.18
N ASN A 121 -13.98 -6.36 -3.35
CA ASN A 121 -14.88 -5.65 -4.25
C ASN A 121 -16.32 -5.56 -3.70
N ALA A 122 -16.76 -6.60 -3.00
CA ALA A 122 -18.07 -6.64 -2.35
C ALA A 122 -18.13 -5.84 -1.03
N GLY A 123 -16.97 -5.43 -0.48
CA GLY A 123 -16.91 -4.73 0.81
C GLY A 123 -17.16 -5.65 2.02
N VAL A 124 -16.80 -6.92 1.90
CA VAL A 124 -16.97 -7.94 2.95
C VAL A 124 -15.63 -8.57 3.35
N LEU A 125 -15.60 -9.32 4.44
CA LEU A 125 -14.43 -10.09 4.84
C LEU A 125 -14.22 -11.33 3.94
N LEU A 126 -13.00 -11.86 3.89
CA LEU A 126 -12.73 -13.13 3.24
C LEU A 126 -13.54 -14.23 3.95
N GLY A 127 -14.35 -14.96 3.19
CA GLY A 127 -15.35 -15.90 3.73
C GLY A 127 -16.76 -15.34 3.75
N GLY A 128 -16.92 -14.04 3.49
CA GLY A 128 -18.18 -13.33 3.43
C GLY A 128 -18.58 -12.69 4.76
N GLY A 129 -19.63 -11.86 4.70
CA GLY A 129 -20.21 -11.20 5.87
C GLY A 129 -19.56 -9.85 6.21
N VAL A 130 -20.34 -9.08 6.96
CA VAL A 130 -19.99 -7.79 7.55
C VAL A 130 -20.00 -7.95 9.06
N ARG A 131 -19.10 -7.25 9.76
CA ARG A 131 -19.02 -7.26 11.23
C ARG A 131 -19.27 -5.88 11.83
N LEU A 132 -19.55 -4.89 10.99
CA LEU A 132 -19.73 -3.50 11.36
C LEU A 132 -21.18 -3.07 11.14
N HIS A 133 -21.75 -2.43 12.15
CA HIS A 133 -23.11 -1.91 12.07
C HIS A 133 -23.19 -0.51 12.68
N ARG A 134 -24.16 0.27 12.20
CA ARG A 134 -24.52 1.57 12.77
C ARG A 134 -26.04 1.76 12.66
N ASP A 135 -26.70 2.00 13.79
CA ASP A 135 -28.15 2.19 13.89
C ASP A 135 -28.96 1.00 13.31
N GLY A 136 -28.38 -0.22 13.34
CA GLY A 136 -28.97 -1.44 12.82
C GLY A 136 -28.66 -1.74 11.34
N ASP A 137 -28.02 -0.84 10.62
CA ASP A 137 -27.62 -1.01 9.22
C ASP A 137 -26.15 -1.46 9.10
N GLU A 138 -25.83 -2.24 8.06
CA GLU A 138 -24.47 -2.70 7.78
C GLU A 138 -23.55 -1.55 7.32
N VAL A 139 -22.31 -1.55 7.80
CA VAL A 139 -21.22 -0.70 7.31
C VAL A 139 -20.17 -1.59 6.66
N PHE A 140 -19.91 -1.39 5.37
CA PHE A 140 -19.00 -2.23 4.58
C PHE A 140 -17.55 -2.16 5.04
N HIS A 141 -16.84 -3.25 4.84
CA HIS A 141 -15.40 -3.35 5.09
C HIS A 141 -14.56 -2.84 3.92
N HIS A 142 -13.54 -2.04 4.22
CA HIS A 142 -12.55 -1.61 3.23
C HIS A 142 -11.38 -2.58 3.17
N LEU A 143 -11.28 -3.29 2.05
CA LEU A 143 -10.16 -4.17 1.72
C LEU A 143 -9.83 -5.21 2.82
N GLY A 144 -10.85 -5.70 3.51
CA GLY A 144 -10.71 -6.70 4.56
C GLY A 144 -9.96 -6.26 5.82
N VAL A 145 -9.72 -4.95 5.99
CA VAL A 145 -8.97 -4.35 7.11
C VAL A 145 -9.83 -3.35 7.89
N SER A 146 -10.39 -2.31 7.23
CA SER A 146 -11.15 -1.24 7.90
C SER A 146 -10.38 -0.57 9.03
N GLY A 147 -9.13 -0.17 8.76
CA GLY A 147 -8.16 0.23 9.78
C GLY A 147 -8.36 1.63 10.38
N PHE A 148 -9.26 2.48 9.84
CA PHE A 148 -9.54 3.79 10.45
C PHE A 148 -10.54 3.67 11.58
N ALA A 149 -10.25 2.82 12.55
CA ALA A 149 -11.05 2.57 13.73
C ALA A 149 -10.20 2.12 14.91
N THR A 150 -10.74 2.20 16.12
CA THR A 150 -10.06 1.74 17.34
C THR A 150 -9.89 0.21 17.39
N HIS A 151 -10.79 -0.53 16.76
CA HIS A 151 -10.74 -1.99 16.64
C HIS A 151 -11.29 -2.44 15.29
N ALA A 152 -10.86 -3.60 14.82
CA ALA A 152 -11.45 -4.27 13.67
C ALA A 152 -11.52 -5.78 13.89
N VAL A 153 -12.55 -6.41 13.33
CA VAL A 153 -12.58 -7.84 13.09
C VAL A 153 -12.10 -8.07 11.66
N VAL A 154 -11.10 -8.93 11.50
CA VAL A 154 -10.50 -9.25 10.21
C VAL A 154 -10.33 -10.76 10.05
N ASN A 155 -10.29 -11.24 8.82
CA ASN A 155 -9.95 -12.63 8.57
C ASN A 155 -8.47 -12.88 8.94
N ARG A 156 -8.17 -14.03 9.57
CA ARG A 156 -6.80 -14.42 9.94
C ARG A 156 -5.82 -14.34 8.76
N LYS A 157 -6.28 -14.57 7.53
CA LYS A 157 -5.48 -14.49 6.30
C LYS A 157 -5.15 -13.06 5.85
N SER A 158 -5.72 -12.05 6.52
CA SER A 158 -5.42 -10.62 6.30
C SER A 158 -4.31 -10.10 7.21
N VAL A 159 -3.72 -10.91 8.09
CA VAL A 159 -2.71 -10.43 9.04
C VAL A 159 -1.45 -11.28 9.03
N VAL A 160 -0.33 -10.64 9.38
CA VAL A 160 0.97 -11.29 9.57
C VAL A 160 1.51 -10.86 10.93
N PRO A 161 1.83 -11.82 11.83
CA PRO A 161 2.46 -11.52 13.11
C PRO A 161 3.84 -10.89 12.92
N VAL A 162 4.16 -9.93 13.80
CA VAL A 162 5.50 -9.30 13.90
C VAL A 162 5.94 -9.23 15.35
N GLY A 163 7.22 -8.98 15.57
CA GLY A 163 7.76 -8.87 16.92
C GLY A 163 7.23 -7.66 17.68
N SER A 164 7.12 -7.80 18.99
CA SER A 164 6.68 -6.73 19.90
C SER A 164 7.64 -5.54 19.96
N ASP A 165 8.86 -5.71 19.50
CA ASP A 165 9.89 -4.67 19.37
C ASP A 165 9.70 -3.76 18.16
N VAL A 166 8.90 -4.16 17.17
CA VAL A 166 8.59 -3.33 15.99
C VAL A 166 7.60 -2.22 16.39
N PRO A 167 7.94 -0.93 16.29
CA PRO A 167 7.01 0.15 16.60
C PRO A 167 5.72 0.07 15.75
N ALA A 168 4.58 0.44 16.34
CA ALA A 168 3.28 0.33 15.68
C ALA A 168 3.22 1.07 14.34
N ALA A 169 3.77 2.28 14.26
CA ALA A 169 3.84 3.07 13.03
C ALA A 169 4.68 2.39 11.93
N VAL A 170 5.79 1.73 12.31
CA VAL A 170 6.61 0.91 11.39
C VAL A 170 5.81 -0.30 10.93
N ALA A 171 5.19 -1.03 11.87
CA ALA A 171 4.38 -2.20 11.56
C ALA A 171 3.24 -1.87 10.59
N ALA A 172 2.52 -0.77 10.80
CA ALA A 172 1.41 -0.36 9.93
C ALA A 172 1.84 -0.22 8.45
N VAL A 173 2.97 0.45 8.18
CA VAL A 173 3.40 0.70 6.79
C VAL A 173 4.03 -0.53 6.11
N LEU A 174 4.40 -1.57 6.87
CA LEU A 174 4.87 -2.83 6.29
C LEU A 174 3.79 -3.50 5.43
N GLY A 175 2.51 -3.41 5.82
CA GLY A 175 1.38 -4.12 5.18
C GLY A 175 0.96 -3.61 3.81
N CYS A 176 1.37 -2.39 3.43
CA CYS A 176 0.99 -1.78 2.15
C CYS A 176 2.19 -1.15 1.45
N ALA A 177 2.69 0.00 1.95
CA ALA A 177 3.73 0.76 1.25
C ALA A 177 5.01 -0.06 1.04
N VAL A 178 5.51 -0.73 2.09
CA VAL A 178 6.75 -1.52 2.03
C VAL A 178 6.56 -2.80 1.22
N LEU A 179 5.46 -3.55 1.43
CA LEU A 179 5.15 -4.71 0.59
C LEU A 179 5.08 -4.34 -0.89
N THR A 180 4.43 -3.21 -1.22
CA THR A 180 4.22 -2.81 -2.61
C THR A 180 5.53 -2.31 -3.23
N GLY A 181 6.19 -1.34 -2.62
CA GLY A 181 7.41 -0.74 -3.16
C GLY A 181 8.61 -1.68 -3.12
N GLY A 182 8.83 -2.31 -1.96
CA GLY A 182 9.90 -3.29 -1.80
C GLY A 182 9.69 -4.53 -2.66
N GLY A 183 8.46 -5.03 -2.76
CA GLY A 183 8.13 -6.18 -3.60
C GLY A 183 8.21 -5.87 -5.10
N ALA A 184 7.81 -4.68 -5.54
CA ALA A 184 7.99 -4.25 -6.93
C ALA A 184 9.47 -4.27 -7.33
N LEU A 185 10.36 -3.92 -6.40
CA LEU A 185 11.81 -4.05 -6.58
C LEU A 185 12.26 -5.52 -6.55
N LEU A 186 12.04 -6.20 -5.41
CA LEU A 186 12.69 -7.48 -5.12
C LEU A 186 12.05 -8.69 -5.79
N ASN A 187 10.73 -8.63 -6.02
CA ASN A 187 9.98 -9.76 -6.58
C ASN A 187 9.65 -9.56 -8.07
N ALA A 188 9.46 -8.32 -8.54
CA ALA A 188 9.09 -8.04 -9.93
C ALA A 188 10.27 -7.54 -10.78
N ALA A 189 10.96 -6.47 -10.38
CA ALA A 189 12.16 -6.00 -11.08
C ALA A 189 13.29 -7.02 -10.89
N ALA A 190 13.48 -7.52 -9.68
CA ALA A 190 14.49 -8.50 -9.29
C ALA A 190 15.89 -8.14 -9.86
N PRO A 191 16.47 -7.00 -9.44
CA PRO A 191 17.75 -6.55 -9.98
C PRO A 191 18.89 -7.48 -9.57
N GLU A 192 19.83 -7.68 -10.49
CA GLU A 192 21.05 -8.44 -10.29
C GLU A 192 22.25 -7.51 -10.02
N GLU A 193 23.39 -8.07 -9.69
CA GLU A 193 24.62 -7.29 -9.47
C GLU A 193 25.00 -6.52 -10.75
N GLY A 194 25.24 -5.23 -10.63
CA GLY A 194 25.54 -4.35 -11.77
C GLY A 194 24.31 -3.67 -12.37
N ASP A 195 23.10 -4.03 -11.97
CA ASP A 195 21.88 -3.38 -12.46
C ASP A 195 21.71 -1.98 -11.88
N SER A 196 21.09 -1.12 -12.70
CA SER A 196 20.62 0.21 -12.33
C SER A 196 19.10 0.26 -12.30
N ILE A 197 18.55 1.14 -11.45
CA ILE A 197 17.10 1.29 -11.29
C ILE A 197 16.67 2.76 -11.33
N ALA A 198 15.61 3.05 -12.09
CA ALA A 198 14.86 4.29 -11.98
C ALA A 198 13.57 4.06 -11.19
N ILE A 199 13.29 4.92 -10.22
CA ILE A 199 12.07 4.89 -9.41
C ILE A 199 11.27 6.14 -9.73
N VAL A 200 10.11 5.97 -10.37
CA VAL A 200 9.27 7.07 -10.87
C VAL A 200 8.05 7.25 -9.98
N GLY A 201 7.97 8.42 -9.35
CA GLY A 201 6.98 8.75 -8.33
C GLY A 201 7.48 8.43 -6.91
N LEU A 202 7.73 9.49 -6.12
CA LEU A 202 8.29 9.43 -4.76
C LEU A 202 7.20 9.68 -3.69
N GLY A 203 6.07 9.01 -3.83
CA GLY A 203 5.09 8.83 -2.76
C GLY A 203 5.50 7.68 -1.83
N GLY A 204 4.59 7.24 -0.94
CA GLY A 204 4.88 6.18 0.02
C GLY A 204 5.45 4.90 -0.60
N VAL A 205 4.89 4.45 -1.73
CA VAL A 205 5.35 3.24 -2.44
C VAL A 205 6.74 3.47 -3.07
N GLY A 206 6.96 4.64 -3.71
CA GLY A 206 8.25 4.93 -4.35
C GLY A 206 9.37 5.12 -3.34
N VAL A 207 9.10 5.79 -2.21
CA VAL A 207 10.09 5.92 -1.12
C VAL A 207 10.39 4.55 -0.50
N ALA A 208 9.39 3.68 -0.32
CA ALA A 208 9.61 2.31 0.14
C ALA A 208 10.47 1.50 -0.84
N CYS A 209 10.22 1.65 -2.16
CA CYS A 209 11.05 1.06 -3.21
C CYS A 209 12.52 1.57 -3.11
N LEU A 210 12.70 2.88 -2.97
CA LEU A 210 14.02 3.52 -2.82
C LEU A 210 14.78 2.97 -1.60
N LEU A 211 14.16 3.02 -0.42
CA LEU A 211 14.78 2.53 0.81
C LEU A 211 15.15 1.03 0.69
N THR A 212 14.29 0.24 0.04
CA THR A 212 14.56 -1.17 -0.21
C THR A 212 15.71 -1.37 -1.21
N ALA A 213 15.81 -0.54 -2.25
CA ALA A 213 16.91 -0.58 -3.22
C ALA A 213 18.26 -0.28 -2.54
N VAL A 214 18.31 0.74 -1.70
CA VAL A 214 19.48 1.08 -0.88
C VAL A 214 19.84 -0.08 0.06
N ALA A 215 18.84 -0.60 0.80
CA ALA A 215 19.03 -1.71 1.74
C ALA A 215 19.50 -3.02 1.06
N SER A 216 19.22 -3.18 -0.22
CA SER A 216 19.58 -4.34 -1.04
C SER A 216 20.89 -4.16 -1.81
N GLY A 217 21.53 -2.99 -1.71
CA GLY A 217 22.83 -2.72 -2.35
C GLY A 217 22.76 -2.52 -3.87
N VAL A 218 21.63 -2.03 -4.41
CA VAL A 218 21.53 -1.69 -5.83
C VAL A 218 22.55 -0.60 -6.15
N GLN A 219 23.40 -0.82 -7.16
CA GLN A 219 24.56 0.00 -7.42
C GLN A 219 24.24 1.41 -7.94
N GLU A 220 23.21 1.57 -8.74
CA GLU A 220 22.78 2.86 -9.26
C GLU A 220 21.27 3.01 -9.10
N ILE A 221 20.85 4.00 -8.29
CA ILE A 221 19.46 4.31 -7.99
C ILE A 221 19.17 5.73 -8.44
N ILE A 222 18.27 5.88 -9.40
CA ILE A 222 17.81 7.16 -9.93
C ILE A 222 16.38 7.39 -9.47
N ALA A 223 16.16 8.49 -8.75
CA ALA A 223 14.84 8.89 -8.29
C ALA A 223 14.21 9.90 -9.26
N VAL A 224 12.91 9.76 -9.56
CA VAL A 224 12.22 10.64 -10.50
C VAL A 224 10.89 11.11 -9.90
N ASP A 225 10.73 12.42 -9.74
CA ASP A 225 9.48 13.04 -9.30
C ASP A 225 9.38 14.49 -9.82
N MET A 226 8.18 14.98 -9.99
CA MET A 226 7.93 16.38 -10.38
C MET A 226 8.31 17.35 -9.25
N SER A 227 8.13 16.96 -7.98
CA SER A 227 8.45 17.76 -6.80
C SER A 227 9.95 17.80 -6.53
N GLU A 228 10.54 19.00 -6.51
CA GLU A 228 11.94 19.21 -6.14
C GLU A 228 12.23 18.76 -4.70
N GLU A 229 11.35 19.09 -3.77
CA GLU A 229 11.45 18.68 -2.36
C GLU A 229 11.55 17.15 -2.21
N LYS A 230 10.73 16.40 -2.96
CA LYS A 230 10.79 14.92 -2.95
C LYS A 230 12.06 14.39 -3.58
N ARG A 231 12.60 15.05 -4.61
CA ARG A 231 13.88 14.68 -5.22
C ARG A 231 15.05 14.89 -4.25
N GLU A 232 15.07 16.03 -3.53
CA GLU A 232 16.07 16.31 -2.48
C GLU A 232 15.98 15.27 -1.35
N LEU A 233 14.76 14.94 -0.91
CA LEU A 233 14.53 13.90 0.08
C LEU A 233 15.07 12.54 -0.38
N ALA A 234 14.83 12.17 -1.63
CA ALA A 234 15.33 10.92 -2.20
C ALA A 234 16.86 10.84 -2.22
N LEU A 235 17.54 11.94 -2.55
CA LEU A 235 19.01 12.03 -2.45
C LEU A 235 19.48 11.82 -1.02
N SER A 236 18.80 12.41 -0.03
CA SER A 236 19.11 12.23 1.40
C SER A 236 18.87 10.81 1.90
N TYR A 237 18.03 10.04 1.19
CA TYR A 237 17.72 8.64 1.49
C TYR A 237 18.62 7.65 0.75
N GLY A 238 19.54 8.12 -0.07
CA GLY A 238 20.56 7.31 -0.73
C GLY A 238 20.34 7.08 -2.22
N ALA A 239 19.46 7.83 -2.88
CA ALA A 239 19.45 7.87 -4.34
C ALA A 239 20.77 8.49 -4.86
N HIS A 240 21.34 7.93 -5.92
CA HIS A 240 22.59 8.40 -6.51
C HIS A 240 22.38 9.68 -7.34
N ALA A 241 21.20 9.80 -7.94
CA ALA A 241 20.76 10.99 -8.66
C ALA A 241 19.24 11.13 -8.56
N ALA A 242 18.76 12.36 -8.73
CA ALA A 242 17.33 12.65 -8.77
C ALA A 242 17.03 13.66 -9.87
N TYR A 243 15.97 13.43 -10.64
CA TYR A 243 15.60 14.21 -11.81
C TYR A 243 14.10 14.48 -11.88
N SER A 244 13.70 15.54 -12.59
CA SER A 244 12.33 15.64 -13.07
C SER A 244 12.11 14.69 -14.27
N PRO A 245 10.86 14.38 -14.64
CA PRO A 245 10.56 13.61 -15.85
C PRO A 245 11.14 14.23 -17.11
N GLU A 246 11.14 15.56 -17.20
CA GLU A 246 11.69 16.33 -18.32
C GLU A 246 13.21 16.19 -18.38
N GLU A 247 13.90 16.36 -17.26
CA GLU A 247 15.38 16.20 -17.17
C GLU A 247 15.80 14.77 -17.53
N MET A 248 15.03 13.74 -17.09
CA MET A 248 15.27 12.35 -17.50
C MET A 248 15.24 12.18 -19.02
N ALA A 249 14.23 12.76 -19.66
CA ALA A 249 14.02 12.67 -21.10
C ALA A 249 15.11 13.44 -21.88
N GLU A 250 15.40 14.69 -21.49
CA GLU A 250 16.42 15.55 -22.13
C GLU A 250 17.82 14.96 -22.06
N ARG A 251 18.17 14.35 -20.93
CA ARG A 251 19.48 13.71 -20.72
C ARG A 251 19.58 12.32 -21.34
N GLY A 252 18.44 11.73 -21.80
CA GLY A 252 18.40 10.40 -22.37
C GLY A 252 18.83 9.30 -21.40
N ILE A 253 18.57 9.49 -20.09
CA ILE A 253 18.99 8.56 -19.03
C ILE A 253 18.26 7.23 -19.18
N LYS A 254 19.01 6.13 -19.10
CA LYS A 254 18.53 4.76 -19.17
C LYS A 254 19.01 3.95 -17.98
N THR A 255 18.15 3.07 -17.49
CA THR A 255 18.43 2.11 -16.42
C THR A 255 18.00 0.71 -16.84
N THR A 256 18.64 -0.32 -16.28
CA THR A 256 18.26 -1.73 -16.53
C THR A 256 16.82 -2.02 -16.11
N HIS A 257 16.37 -1.40 -15.02
CA HIS A 257 15.01 -1.50 -14.53
C HIS A 257 14.40 -0.13 -14.28
N ALA A 258 13.09 0.00 -14.47
CA ALA A 258 12.36 1.18 -14.04
C ALA A 258 11.09 0.74 -13.29
N VAL A 259 10.84 1.30 -12.11
CA VAL A 259 9.64 1.03 -11.29
C VAL A 259 8.77 2.27 -11.23
N GLU A 260 7.55 2.16 -11.73
CA GLU A 260 6.53 3.20 -11.70
C GLU A 260 5.67 3.03 -10.44
N CYS A 261 5.63 4.08 -9.60
CA CYS A 261 4.97 4.09 -8.30
C CYS A 261 3.93 5.23 -8.14
N ALA A 262 3.72 6.04 -9.16
CA ALA A 262 2.82 7.21 -9.08
C ALA A 262 1.36 6.87 -9.44
N GLY A 263 1.14 5.84 -10.26
CA GLY A 263 -0.19 5.48 -10.73
C GLY A 263 -0.75 6.50 -11.75
N HIS A 264 0.09 6.99 -12.65
CA HIS A 264 -0.31 7.95 -13.69
C HIS A 264 0.30 7.55 -15.05
N PRO A 265 -0.46 7.64 -16.18
CA PRO A 265 0.04 7.27 -17.49
C PRO A 265 1.34 7.95 -17.91
N ALA A 266 1.51 9.24 -17.60
CA ALA A 266 2.75 9.97 -17.90
C ALA A 266 3.94 9.40 -17.10
N ALA A 267 3.75 9.03 -15.82
CA ALA A 267 4.79 8.41 -15.01
C ALA A 267 5.16 7.01 -15.55
N PHE A 268 4.16 6.23 -15.98
CA PHE A 268 4.39 4.96 -16.66
C PHE A 268 5.22 5.16 -17.94
N MET A 269 4.91 6.16 -18.75
CA MET A 269 5.68 6.46 -19.96
C MET A 269 7.10 6.92 -19.63
N THR A 270 7.29 7.71 -18.56
CA THR A 270 8.63 8.07 -18.06
C THR A 270 9.43 6.82 -17.70
N ALA A 271 8.84 5.90 -16.93
CA ALA A 271 9.49 4.64 -16.54
C ALA A 271 9.79 3.76 -17.77
N PHE A 272 8.82 3.60 -18.68
CA PHE A 272 9.01 2.84 -19.90
C PHE A 272 10.13 3.43 -20.78
N ASN A 273 10.14 4.74 -20.96
CA ASN A 273 11.18 5.41 -21.75
C ASN A 273 12.55 5.39 -21.06
N ALA A 274 12.62 5.36 -19.75
CA ALA A 274 13.87 5.24 -19.00
C ALA A 274 14.45 3.81 -19.02
N THR A 275 13.64 2.80 -19.32
CA THR A 275 14.11 1.41 -19.39
C THR A 275 15.06 1.20 -20.58
N ALA A 276 16.23 0.63 -20.34
CA ALA A 276 17.20 0.28 -21.39
C ALA A 276 16.73 -0.91 -22.24
N PRO A 277 17.31 -1.14 -23.44
CA PRO A 277 17.09 -2.38 -24.17
C PRO A 277 17.41 -3.62 -23.35
N GLY A 278 16.56 -4.64 -23.43
CA GLY A 278 16.63 -5.86 -22.60
C GLY A 278 16.08 -5.68 -21.18
N GLY A 279 15.77 -4.46 -20.76
CA GLY A 279 15.38 -4.13 -19.39
C GLY A 279 13.91 -4.38 -19.05
N ARG A 280 13.55 -4.11 -17.80
CA ARG A 280 12.20 -4.35 -17.25
C ARG A 280 11.56 -3.04 -16.77
N THR A 281 10.36 -2.76 -17.25
CA THR A 281 9.49 -1.72 -16.69
C THR A 281 8.47 -2.38 -15.77
N VAL A 282 8.49 -2.06 -14.49
CA VAL A 282 7.53 -2.55 -13.49
C VAL A 282 6.55 -1.43 -13.16
N THR A 283 5.24 -1.68 -13.23
CA THR A 283 4.21 -0.74 -12.78
C THR A 283 3.53 -1.27 -11.54
N ALA A 284 3.64 -0.53 -10.44
CA ALA A 284 3.01 -0.80 -9.15
C ALA A 284 1.94 0.25 -8.80
N GLY A 285 2.00 1.40 -9.45
CA GLY A 285 1.00 2.46 -9.31
C GLY A 285 -0.35 2.03 -9.92
N LEU A 286 -1.44 2.56 -9.37
CA LEU A 286 -2.79 2.21 -9.81
C LEU A 286 -3.51 3.47 -10.32
N PRO A 287 -3.51 3.73 -11.62
CA PRO A 287 -4.25 4.85 -12.23
C PRO A 287 -5.78 4.65 -12.16
N SER A 288 -6.53 5.70 -12.48
CA SER A 288 -7.96 5.57 -12.73
C SER A 288 -8.22 4.61 -13.90
N PRO A 289 -9.28 3.77 -13.86
CA PRO A 289 -9.58 2.79 -14.92
C PRO A 289 -9.71 3.37 -16.34
N GLU A 290 -10.07 4.64 -16.44
CA GLU A 290 -10.25 5.33 -17.73
C GLU A 290 -8.94 5.85 -18.34
N GLN A 291 -7.88 5.89 -17.54
CA GLN A 291 -6.58 6.41 -17.98
C GLN A 291 -5.79 5.33 -18.72
N THR A 292 -5.26 5.69 -19.89
CA THR A 292 -4.49 4.81 -20.76
C THR A 292 -3.12 5.39 -21.09
N ALA A 293 -2.16 4.53 -21.39
CA ALA A 293 -0.86 4.90 -21.95
C ALA A 293 -0.68 4.23 -23.31
N GLU A 294 -0.10 4.97 -24.28
CA GLU A 294 0.16 4.45 -25.63
C GLU A 294 1.61 4.00 -25.73
N ILE A 295 1.82 2.74 -26.14
CA ILE A 295 3.13 2.12 -26.27
C ILE A 295 3.31 1.59 -27.69
N SER A 296 4.51 1.77 -28.27
CA SER A 296 4.87 1.16 -29.55
C SER A 296 5.26 -0.31 -29.38
N PRO A 297 4.54 -1.27 -30.00
CA PRO A 297 4.95 -2.67 -30.01
C PRO A 297 6.33 -2.88 -30.66
N LEU A 298 6.69 -2.03 -31.64
CA LEU A 298 8.02 -2.08 -32.27
C LEU A 298 9.14 -1.85 -31.25
N THR A 299 8.96 -0.90 -30.32
CA THR A 299 9.95 -0.63 -29.27
C THR A 299 10.09 -1.85 -28.33
N ILE A 300 8.96 -2.45 -27.92
CA ILE A 300 9.00 -3.66 -27.06
C ILE A 300 9.77 -4.79 -27.78
N THR A 301 9.41 -5.07 -29.02
CA THR A 301 10.01 -6.18 -29.78
C THR A 301 11.46 -5.89 -30.16
N GLY A 302 11.72 -4.69 -30.73
CA GLY A 302 13.06 -4.33 -31.25
C GLY A 302 14.11 -4.16 -30.16
N GLU A 303 13.70 -3.79 -28.95
CA GLU A 303 14.59 -3.61 -27.81
C GLU A 303 14.46 -4.71 -26.74
N ALA A 304 13.69 -5.76 -27.02
CA ALA A 304 13.47 -6.91 -26.10
C ALA A 304 13.06 -6.47 -24.68
N ARG A 305 12.23 -5.42 -24.55
CA ARG A 305 11.79 -4.89 -23.24
C ARG A 305 10.70 -5.77 -22.63
N THR A 306 10.69 -5.84 -21.31
CA THR A 306 9.62 -6.51 -20.54
C THR A 306 8.81 -5.47 -19.78
N ILE A 307 7.47 -5.59 -19.78
CA ILE A 307 6.56 -4.81 -18.96
C ILE A 307 5.91 -5.76 -17.95
N ILE A 308 5.95 -5.42 -16.68
CA ILE A 308 5.45 -6.24 -15.57
C ILE A 308 4.48 -5.42 -14.73
N GLY A 309 3.24 -5.91 -14.59
CA GLY A 309 2.31 -5.40 -13.58
C GLY A 309 2.62 -6.03 -12.22
N SER A 310 2.71 -5.22 -11.16
CA SER A 310 3.08 -5.67 -9.82
C SER A 310 2.05 -5.20 -8.78
N TYR A 311 0.98 -5.97 -8.61
CA TYR A 311 -0.04 -5.70 -7.60
C TYR A 311 0.45 -6.14 -6.21
N LEU A 312 0.35 -5.26 -5.20
CA LEU A 312 0.92 -5.47 -3.86
C LEU A 312 2.42 -5.87 -3.91
N GLY A 313 3.16 -5.37 -4.91
CA GLY A 313 4.59 -5.70 -5.04
C GLY A 313 4.86 -7.14 -5.46
N THR A 314 3.90 -7.86 -6.08
CA THR A 314 4.08 -9.30 -6.37
C THR A 314 4.43 -10.08 -5.08
N SER A 315 3.87 -9.64 -3.95
CA SER A 315 4.27 -10.13 -2.62
C SER A 315 3.36 -11.25 -2.10
N VAL A 316 3.94 -12.10 -1.29
CA VAL A 316 3.25 -13.02 -0.39
C VAL A 316 3.47 -12.50 1.04
N PRO A 317 2.47 -11.86 1.67
CA PRO A 317 2.66 -11.15 2.95
C PRO A 317 3.36 -11.98 4.03
N ALA A 318 2.95 -13.25 4.21
CA ALA A 318 3.52 -14.14 5.21
C ALA A 318 5.01 -14.48 4.97
N ARG A 319 5.50 -14.34 3.73
CA ARG A 319 6.91 -14.51 3.37
C ARG A 319 7.67 -13.19 3.47
N ASP A 320 7.08 -12.12 2.94
CA ASP A 320 7.82 -10.89 2.65
C ASP A 320 7.85 -9.92 3.84
N ILE A 321 6.78 -9.85 4.68
CA ILE A 321 6.78 -9.02 5.88
C ILE A 321 7.91 -9.41 6.85
N PRO A 322 8.11 -10.70 7.20
CA PRO A 322 9.25 -11.11 8.04
C PRO A 322 10.61 -10.73 7.43
N ARG A 323 10.74 -10.76 6.09
CA ARG A 323 11.96 -10.31 5.41
C ARG A 323 12.22 -8.81 5.64
N TYR A 324 11.21 -7.96 5.48
CA TYR A 324 11.35 -6.52 5.71
C TYR A 324 11.56 -6.19 7.18
N GLU A 325 10.88 -6.89 8.07
CA GLU A 325 11.09 -6.79 9.52
C GLU A 325 12.54 -7.12 9.89
N GLN A 326 13.11 -8.18 9.33
CA GLN A 326 14.52 -8.54 9.53
C GLN A 326 15.47 -7.45 9.01
N MET A 327 15.23 -6.92 7.80
CA MET A 327 16.03 -5.82 7.25
C MET A 327 15.94 -4.56 8.11
N TRP A 328 14.77 -4.29 8.68
CA TRP A 328 14.57 -3.19 9.62
C TRP A 328 15.38 -3.41 10.92
N ARG A 329 15.29 -4.59 11.55
CA ARG A 329 16.07 -4.92 12.75
C ARG A 329 17.58 -4.85 12.56
N GLU A 330 18.06 -5.17 11.38
CA GLU A 330 19.47 -5.03 11.00
C GLU A 330 19.87 -3.57 10.73
N GLY A 331 18.94 -2.62 10.82
CA GLY A 331 19.18 -1.20 10.53
C GLY A 331 19.42 -0.88 9.05
N ARG A 332 19.22 -1.84 8.16
CA ARG A 332 19.41 -1.67 6.71
C ARG A 332 18.21 -0.98 6.06
N LEU A 333 16.99 -1.25 6.52
CA LEU A 333 15.74 -0.70 5.98
C LEU A 333 15.11 0.26 7.01
N PRO A 334 15.42 1.56 6.96
CA PRO A 334 14.90 2.55 7.90
C PRO A 334 13.46 2.94 7.57
N VAL A 335 12.50 2.07 7.90
CA VAL A 335 11.07 2.20 7.58
C VAL A 335 10.45 3.47 8.18
N GLU A 336 10.99 3.96 9.31
CA GLU A 336 10.58 5.19 9.98
C GLU A 336 10.64 6.42 9.05
N LYS A 337 11.53 6.42 8.07
CA LYS A 337 11.65 7.51 7.08
C LYS A 337 10.41 7.65 6.16
N LEU A 338 9.55 6.64 6.13
CA LEU A 338 8.27 6.74 5.43
C LEU A 338 7.26 7.61 6.18
N VAL A 339 7.33 7.63 7.50
CA VAL A 339 6.36 8.35 8.35
C VAL A 339 6.68 9.85 8.31
N SER A 340 5.85 10.63 7.63
CA SER A 340 6.03 12.08 7.49
C SER A 340 5.28 12.90 8.55
N ALA A 341 4.22 12.33 9.14
CA ALA A 341 3.43 12.96 10.20
C ALA A 341 2.62 11.91 10.97
N THR A 342 2.31 12.22 12.23
CA THR A 342 1.31 11.50 13.04
C THR A 342 0.10 12.40 13.29
N MET A 343 -1.07 11.78 13.50
CA MET A 343 -2.33 12.49 13.63
C MET A 343 -3.34 11.64 14.41
N ARG A 344 -4.46 12.26 14.80
CA ARG A 344 -5.60 11.57 15.40
C ARG A 344 -6.62 11.20 14.34
N LEU A 345 -7.49 10.24 14.65
CA LEU A 345 -8.55 9.79 13.75
C LEU A 345 -9.50 10.94 13.32
N GLU A 346 -9.75 11.89 14.23
CA GLU A 346 -10.61 13.04 13.99
C GLU A 346 -10.10 13.97 12.87
N ASP A 347 -8.80 13.96 12.60
CA ASP A 347 -8.14 14.82 11.61
C ASP A 347 -8.09 14.16 10.20
N ILE A 348 -8.83 13.04 9.99
CA ILE A 348 -8.76 12.24 8.76
C ILE A 348 -9.13 13.02 7.48
N ASN A 349 -10.10 13.94 7.55
CA ASN A 349 -10.49 14.72 6.37
C ASN A 349 -9.40 15.72 5.96
N GLU A 350 -8.74 16.35 6.92
CA GLU A 350 -7.58 17.22 6.72
C GLU A 350 -6.40 16.44 6.12
N ALA A 351 -6.20 15.20 6.59
CA ALA A 351 -5.19 14.30 6.05
C ALA A 351 -5.44 13.93 4.59
N MET A 352 -6.69 13.70 4.22
CA MET A 352 -7.07 13.45 2.83
C MET A 352 -6.77 14.64 1.93
N ASP A 353 -6.95 15.89 2.41
CA ASP A 353 -6.56 17.08 1.66
C ASP A 353 -5.03 17.20 1.51
N GLN A 354 -4.25 16.96 2.57
CA GLN A 354 -2.78 16.98 2.51
C GLN A 354 -2.24 15.92 1.56
N LEU A 355 -2.86 14.74 1.56
CA LEU A 355 -2.50 13.66 0.66
C LEU A 355 -2.82 14.01 -0.80
N ALA A 356 -3.99 14.61 -1.05
CA ALA A 356 -4.41 15.07 -2.39
C ALA A 356 -3.51 16.21 -2.93
N ASP A 357 -2.93 17.03 -2.04
CA ASP A 357 -1.94 18.06 -2.39
C ASP A 357 -0.53 17.50 -2.62
N GLY A 358 -0.31 16.20 -2.36
CA GLY A 358 1.00 15.56 -2.49
C GLY A 358 2.04 15.99 -1.45
N ARG A 359 1.60 16.64 -0.35
CA ARG A 359 2.49 17.17 0.71
C ARG A 359 3.00 16.12 1.68
N ALA A 360 2.36 14.95 1.77
CA ALA A 360 2.73 13.89 2.69
C ALA A 360 3.27 12.66 1.94
N VAL A 361 4.30 12.02 2.49
CA VAL A 361 4.77 10.71 2.04
C VAL A 361 3.86 9.63 2.64
N ARG A 362 3.77 9.59 3.98
CA ARG A 362 2.84 8.74 4.72
C ARG A 362 2.44 9.40 6.04
N GLN A 363 1.17 9.58 6.26
CA GLN A 363 0.58 10.04 7.51
C GLN A 363 0.10 8.83 8.31
N ILE A 364 0.32 8.83 9.62
CA ILE A 364 -0.08 7.73 10.53
C ILE A 364 -1.08 8.25 11.54
N ILE A 365 -2.21 7.56 11.65
CA ILE A 365 -3.16 7.71 12.75
C ILE A 365 -2.62 6.84 13.90
N GLU A 366 -2.47 7.43 15.10
CA GLU A 366 -2.15 6.72 16.33
C GLU A 366 -3.39 6.67 17.23
N TYR A 367 -3.62 5.53 17.90
CA TYR A 367 -4.79 5.25 18.71
C TYR A 367 -4.48 5.16 20.19
#